data_21070fe75ef265e142d1fba049d24b89
#
_entry.id   21070fe75ef265e142d1fba049d24b89
#
_cell.length_a   1.000
_cell.length_b   1.000
_cell.length_c   1.000
_cell.angle_alpha   90.00
_cell.angle_beta   90.00
_cell.angle_gamma   90.00
#
_symmetry.space_group_name_H-M   'P 1'
#
loop_
_entity.id
_entity.type
_entity.pdbx_description
1 polymer ?
#
loop_
_entity_poly.entity_id
_entity_poly.type
_entity_poly.pdbx_seq_one_letter_code
_entity_poly.pdbx_strand_id
1 'polypeptide(L)'
;KVVIIDEVHSYDSYMMTFLERILNWLGAYHVPVIVLSATLPQKYRFNLIQAYLNKRNMNASADWCNATGYPLFTWTDGKQVCQKQMRLDGKKEIVQVIRIKDEECMEILKDGGCAGIILNTVARAQDFAQKIVECFPECEMIQMHSQFIISDRAEIEREILKRAGKNSTSEQRNKLIIVGTQVLEQ
;
A
#
# COMPACT_ATOMS: atom_id res chain seq x y z
N LYS A 1 2.92 7.93 -27.04
CA LYS A 1 2.75 8.31 -25.62
C LYS A 1 2.10 7.15 -24.90
N VAL A 2 2.50 6.89 -23.67
CA VAL A 2 1.95 5.84 -22.79
C VAL A 2 1.36 6.55 -21.58
N VAL A 3 0.20 6.09 -21.08
CA VAL A 3 -0.39 6.54 -19.82
C VAL A 3 -0.05 5.51 -18.74
N ILE A 4 0.46 5.97 -17.61
CA ILE A 4 0.74 5.13 -16.43
C ILE A 4 -0.18 5.61 -15.31
N ILE A 5 -0.92 4.68 -14.71
CA ILE A 5 -1.86 4.92 -13.61
C ILE A 5 -1.38 4.06 -12.44
N ASP A 6 -1.00 4.73 -11.36
CA ASP A 6 -0.39 4.08 -10.19
C ASP A 6 -1.33 4.05 -8.99
N GLU A 7 -1.02 3.17 -8.03
CA GLU A 7 -1.73 3.03 -6.74
C GLU A 7 -3.25 2.81 -6.87
N VAL A 8 -3.68 2.08 -7.90
CA VAL A 8 -5.13 1.88 -8.17
C VAL A 8 -5.87 1.17 -7.02
N HIS A 9 -5.16 0.44 -6.16
CA HIS A 9 -5.75 -0.18 -4.98
C HIS A 9 -6.27 0.84 -3.93
N SER A 10 -5.79 2.08 -3.97
CA SER A 10 -6.23 3.15 -3.08
C SER A 10 -7.52 3.86 -3.55
N TYR A 11 -8.00 3.52 -4.75
CA TYR A 11 -9.17 4.17 -5.33
C TYR A 11 -10.46 3.67 -4.70
N ASP A 12 -11.31 4.61 -4.31
CA ASP A 12 -12.67 4.33 -3.88
C ASP A 12 -13.59 3.96 -5.07
N SER A 13 -14.84 3.64 -4.80
CA SER A 13 -15.82 3.24 -5.82
C SER A 13 -16.08 4.32 -6.87
N TYR A 14 -16.00 5.60 -6.48
CA TYR A 14 -16.18 6.73 -7.38
C TYR A 14 -14.98 6.85 -8.32
N MET A 15 -13.78 6.84 -7.77
CA MET A 15 -12.53 6.88 -8.53
C MET A 15 -12.42 5.70 -9.50
N MET A 16 -12.81 4.49 -9.08
CA MET A 16 -12.82 3.31 -9.95
C MET A 16 -13.77 3.49 -11.13
N THR A 17 -14.98 4.01 -10.90
CA THR A 17 -15.95 4.29 -11.98
C THR A 17 -15.40 5.32 -12.97
N PHE A 18 -14.72 6.33 -12.46
CA PHE A 18 -14.08 7.36 -13.30
C PHE A 18 -12.92 6.78 -14.12
N LEU A 19 -12.10 5.94 -13.50
CA LEU A 19 -11.00 5.24 -14.16
C LEU A 19 -11.52 4.34 -15.31
N GLU A 20 -12.58 3.58 -15.10
CA GLU A 20 -13.19 2.76 -16.15
C GLU A 20 -13.61 3.61 -17.37
N ARG A 21 -14.17 4.80 -17.16
CA ARG A 21 -14.50 5.72 -18.26
C ARG A 21 -13.28 6.26 -18.99
N ILE A 22 -12.23 6.61 -18.26
CA ILE A 22 -10.95 7.06 -18.83
C ILE A 22 -10.34 5.93 -19.68
N LEU A 23 -10.30 4.71 -19.17
CA LEU A 23 -9.79 3.55 -19.89
C LEU A 23 -10.58 3.26 -21.17
N ASN A 24 -11.89 3.44 -21.13
CA ASN A 24 -12.74 3.30 -22.31
C ASN A 24 -12.33 4.29 -23.42
N TRP A 25 -12.08 5.55 -23.08
CA TRP A 25 -11.58 6.53 -24.05
C TRP A 25 -10.17 6.20 -24.52
N LEU A 26 -9.26 5.89 -23.61
CA LEU A 26 -7.88 5.56 -23.98
C LEU A 26 -7.84 4.33 -24.89
N GLY A 27 -8.68 3.33 -24.64
CA GLY A 27 -8.82 2.17 -25.50
C GLY A 27 -9.38 2.52 -26.89
N ALA A 28 -10.38 3.41 -26.97
CA ALA A 28 -10.94 3.87 -28.24
C ALA A 28 -9.92 4.64 -29.09
N TYR A 29 -8.99 5.35 -28.44
CA TYR A 29 -7.90 6.05 -29.13
C TYR A 29 -6.61 5.19 -29.28
N HIS A 30 -6.65 3.92 -28.92
CA HIS A 30 -5.51 3.00 -28.96
C HIS A 30 -4.28 3.53 -28.21
N VAL A 31 -4.48 4.25 -27.11
CA VAL A 31 -3.41 4.74 -26.25
C VAL A 31 -2.96 3.62 -25.32
N PRO A 32 -1.70 3.21 -25.33
CA PRO A 32 -1.19 2.21 -24.40
C PRO A 32 -1.32 2.70 -22.95
N VAL A 33 -1.79 1.82 -22.07
CA VAL A 33 -1.97 2.10 -20.64
C VAL A 33 -1.28 1.03 -19.81
N ILE A 34 -0.61 1.47 -18.76
CA ILE A 34 -0.05 0.61 -17.71
C ILE A 34 -0.76 0.97 -16.40
N VAL A 35 -1.36 -0.01 -15.77
CA VAL A 35 -2.00 0.12 -14.45
C VAL A 35 -1.15 -0.61 -13.44
N LEU A 36 -0.71 0.10 -12.39
CA LEU A 36 0.07 -0.44 -11.28
C LEU A 36 -0.77 -0.49 -10.02
N SER A 37 -0.64 -1.58 -9.27
CA SER A 37 -1.41 -1.77 -8.04
C SER A 37 -0.73 -2.82 -7.16
N ALA A 38 -0.62 -2.56 -5.86
CA ALA A 38 -0.13 -3.55 -4.91
C ALA A 38 -1.09 -4.73 -4.79
N THR A 39 -2.39 -4.45 -4.79
CA THR A 39 -3.46 -5.45 -4.79
C THR A 39 -4.56 -5.02 -5.76
N LEU A 40 -5.01 -5.93 -6.61
CA LEU A 40 -6.11 -5.66 -7.53
C LEU A 40 -7.09 -6.83 -7.52
N PRO A 41 -8.23 -6.70 -6.83
CA PRO A 41 -9.27 -7.72 -6.80
C PRO A 41 -9.71 -8.13 -8.21
N GLN A 42 -10.02 -9.39 -8.37
CA GLN A 42 -10.43 -10.00 -9.64
C GLN A 42 -11.50 -9.19 -10.38
N LYS A 43 -12.53 -8.76 -9.66
CA LYS A 43 -13.63 -7.97 -10.23
C LYS A 43 -13.14 -6.66 -10.86
N TYR A 44 -12.27 -5.93 -10.17
CA TYR A 44 -11.72 -4.67 -10.69
C TYR A 44 -10.80 -4.92 -11.89
N ARG A 45 -9.93 -5.92 -11.83
CA ARG A 45 -9.08 -6.31 -12.96
C ARG A 45 -9.90 -6.61 -14.21
N PHE A 46 -10.99 -7.36 -14.05
CA PHE A 46 -11.91 -7.66 -15.13
C PHE A 46 -12.54 -6.37 -15.72
N ASN A 47 -13.09 -5.52 -14.87
CA ASN A 47 -13.74 -4.27 -15.28
C ASN A 47 -12.79 -3.33 -16.03
N LEU A 48 -11.56 -3.17 -15.55
CA LEU A 48 -10.57 -2.29 -16.18
C LEU A 48 -10.19 -2.78 -17.59
N ILE A 49 -9.98 -4.08 -17.76
CA ILE A 49 -9.70 -4.66 -19.09
C ILE A 49 -10.92 -4.56 -20.01
N GLN A 50 -12.10 -4.87 -19.49
CA GLN A 50 -13.36 -4.74 -20.23
C GLN A 50 -13.57 -3.29 -20.71
N ALA A 51 -13.35 -2.32 -19.84
CA ALA A 51 -13.46 -0.90 -20.16
C ALA A 51 -12.47 -0.48 -21.25
N TYR A 52 -11.20 -0.86 -21.13
CA TYR A 52 -10.19 -0.55 -22.13
C TYR A 52 -10.48 -1.16 -23.49
N LEU A 53 -10.95 -2.42 -23.53
CA LEU A 53 -11.30 -3.11 -24.77
C LEU A 53 -12.64 -2.67 -25.36
N ASN A 54 -13.42 -1.84 -24.69
CA ASN A 54 -14.78 -1.46 -25.12
C ASN A 54 -15.72 -2.67 -25.36
N LYS A 55 -15.48 -3.79 -24.66
CA LYS A 55 -16.24 -5.02 -24.84
C LYS A 55 -17.22 -5.24 -23.70
N ARG A 56 -18.49 -4.88 -23.91
CA ARG A 56 -19.55 -5.01 -22.88
C ARG A 56 -19.89 -6.46 -22.51
N ASN A 57 -19.59 -7.43 -23.36
CA ASN A 57 -19.95 -8.84 -23.19
C ASN A 57 -18.70 -9.74 -23.09
N MET A 58 -17.73 -9.40 -22.27
CA MET A 58 -16.61 -10.29 -21.98
C MET A 58 -17.05 -11.43 -21.07
N ASN A 59 -16.50 -12.62 -21.31
CA ASN A 59 -16.75 -13.76 -20.45
C ASN A 59 -15.99 -13.61 -19.13
N ALA A 60 -16.72 -13.38 -18.03
CA ALA A 60 -16.14 -13.28 -16.68
C ALA A 60 -15.63 -14.63 -16.13
N SER A 61 -15.97 -15.75 -16.78
CA SER A 61 -15.51 -17.10 -16.42
C SER A 61 -14.22 -17.49 -17.14
N ALA A 62 -13.58 -16.59 -17.88
CA ALA A 62 -12.31 -16.88 -18.52
C ALA A 62 -11.21 -17.14 -17.48
N ASP A 63 -10.30 -18.08 -17.78
CA ASP A 63 -9.26 -18.54 -16.83
C ASP A 63 -8.41 -17.41 -16.25
N TRP A 64 -8.11 -16.39 -17.05
CA TRP A 64 -7.34 -15.24 -16.59
C TRP A 64 -8.07 -14.41 -15.49
N CYS A 65 -9.40 -14.47 -15.43
CA CYS A 65 -10.14 -13.77 -14.37
C CYS A 65 -9.84 -14.37 -12.99
N ASN A 66 -9.68 -15.68 -12.91
CA ASN A 66 -9.58 -16.44 -11.65
C ASN A 66 -8.16 -16.54 -11.09
N ALA A 67 -7.16 -16.04 -11.80
CA ALA A 67 -5.77 -16.12 -11.34
C ALA A 67 -5.53 -15.27 -10.07
N THR A 68 -4.95 -15.90 -9.06
CA THR A 68 -4.68 -15.31 -7.73
C THR A 68 -3.19 -15.15 -7.44
N GLY A 69 -2.32 -15.44 -8.41
CA GLY A 69 -0.87 -15.34 -8.25
C GLY A 69 -0.38 -13.92 -7.94
N TYR A 70 0.75 -13.82 -7.27
CA TYR A 70 1.42 -12.54 -7.00
C TYR A 70 2.94 -12.69 -7.15
N PRO A 71 3.66 -11.76 -7.80
CA PRO A 71 3.16 -10.69 -8.68
C PRO A 71 2.51 -11.26 -9.95
N LEU A 72 1.48 -10.59 -10.43
CA LEU A 72 0.70 -11.03 -11.59
C LEU A 72 0.66 -9.94 -12.65
N PHE A 73 1.14 -10.24 -13.86
CA PHE A 73 0.98 -9.38 -15.01
C PHE A 73 -0.23 -9.84 -15.83
N THR A 74 -1.11 -8.90 -16.16
CA THR A 74 -2.22 -9.13 -17.06
C THR A 74 -2.18 -8.06 -18.15
N TRP A 75 -2.20 -8.47 -19.42
CA TRP A 75 -2.16 -7.52 -20.54
C TRP A 75 -3.06 -7.98 -21.67
N THR A 76 -3.33 -7.09 -22.59
CA THR A 76 -4.09 -7.39 -23.81
C THR A 76 -3.44 -6.71 -25.02
N ASP A 77 -3.49 -7.38 -26.15
CA ASP A 77 -3.14 -6.86 -27.48
C ASP A 77 -4.39 -6.33 -28.24
N GLY A 78 -5.53 -6.24 -27.58
CA GLY A 78 -6.82 -5.89 -28.16
C GLY A 78 -7.62 -7.09 -28.66
N LYS A 79 -7.04 -8.27 -28.86
CA LYS A 79 -7.68 -9.48 -29.33
C LYS A 79 -7.92 -10.47 -28.19
N GLN A 80 -6.89 -10.74 -27.44
CA GLN A 80 -6.88 -11.68 -26.32
C GLN A 80 -6.33 -11.03 -25.04
N VAL A 81 -6.65 -11.63 -23.91
CA VAL A 81 -6.07 -11.28 -22.61
C VAL A 81 -5.06 -12.35 -22.25
N CYS A 82 -3.85 -11.92 -21.97
CA CYS A 82 -2.74 -12.77 -21.57
C CYS A 82 -2.38 -12.51 -20.10
N GLN A 83 -1.82 -13.53 -19.46
CA GLN A 83 -1.42 -13.42 -18.06
C GLN A 83 -0.10 -14.15 -17.81
N LYS A 84 0.72 -13.59 -16.93
CA LYS A 84 1.95 -14.24 -16.49
C LYS A 84 2.16 -13.94 -15.00
N GLN A 85 2.29 -15.00 -14.23
CA GLN A 85 2.77 -14.92 -12.87
C GLN A 85 4.29 -14.90 -12.86
N MET A 86 4.88 -13.95 -12.14
CA MET A 86 6.33 -13.93 -11.92
C MET A 86 6.68 -14.75 -10.69
N ARG A 87 7.84 -15.40 -10.73
CA ARG A 87 8.41 -16.02 -9.53
C ARG A 87 9.16 -14.95 -8.74
N LEU A 88 8.92 -14.90 -7.43
CA LEU A 88 9.72 -14.10 -6.51
C LEU A 88 10.92 -14.95 -6.08
N ASP A 89 12.12 -14.54 -6.44
CA ASP A 89 13.38 -15.17 -6.01
C ASP A 89 13.80 -14.65 -4.61
N GLY A 90 12.87 -14.55 -3.67
CA GLY A 90 13.10 -14.05 -2.32
C GLY A 90 12.76 -15.08 -1.24
N LYS A 91 13.39 -14.94 -0.07
CA LYS A 91 12.94 -15.66 1.13
C LYS A 91 11.50 -15.25 1.44
N LYS A 92 10.62 -16.22 1.59
CA LYS A 92 9.26 -15.97 2.08
C LYS A 92 9.39 -15.56 3.55
N GLU A 93 9.08 -14.32 3.85
CA GLU A 93 8.89 -13.88 5.22
C GLU A 93 7.46 -14.22 5.66
N ILE A 94 7.36 -14.82 6.83
CA ILE A 94 6.05 -15.15 7.42
C ILE A 94 5.72 -14.00 8.37
N VAL A 95 4.64 -13.29 8.08
CA VAL A 95 4.09 -12.25 8.96
C VAL A 95 2.89 -12.82 9.70
N GLN A 96 2.93 -12.75 11.03
CA GLN A 96 1.80 -13.11 11.85
C GLN A 96 0.84 -11.90 11.96
N VAL A 97 -0.40 -12.09 11.57
CA VAL A 97 -1.45 -11.06 11.71
C VAL A 97 -2.38 -11.46 12.85
N ILE A 98 -2.44 -10.62 13.88
CA ILE A 98 -3.32 -10.81 15.04
C ILE A 98 -4.25 -9.60 15.20
N ARG A 99 -5.46 -9.84 15.69
CA ARG A 99 -6.39 -8.76 16.05
C ARG A 99 -6.32 -8.56 17.56
N ILE A 100 -5.93 -7.38 17.97
CA ILE A 100 -5.76 -7.01 19.38
C ILE A 100 -6.55 -5.74 19.71
N LYS A 101 -6.76 -5.48 21.00
CA LYS A 101 -7.32 -4.23 21.53
C LYS A 101 -6.20 -3.23 21.82
N ASP A 102 -6.58 -1.95 21.98
CA ASP A 102 -5.61 -0.88 22.24
C ASP A 102 -4.79 -1.13 23.53
N GLU A 103 -5.41 -1.71 24.58
CA GLU A 103 -4.73 -2.05 25.82
C GLU A 103 -3.68 -3.16 25.65
N GLU A 104 -3.98 -4.17 24.82
CA GLU A 104 -3.05 -5.25 24.49
C GLU A 104 -1.88 -4.74 23.66
N CYS A 105 -2.10 -3.74 22.82
CA CYS A 105 -1.03 -3.08 22.06
C CYS A 105 -0.01 -2.43 23.01
N MET A 106 -0.46 -1.75 24.05
CA MET A 106 0.40 -1.13 25.06
C MET A 106 1.22 -2.18 25.83
N GLU A 107 0.64 -3.37 26.09
CA GLU A 107 1.37 -4.48 26.74
C GLU A 107 2.51 -5.01 25.85
N ILE A 108 2.25 -5.19 24.55
CA ILE A 108 3.27 -5.66 23.59
C ILE A 108 4.44 -4.68 23.51
N LEU A 109 4.19 -3.38 23.60
CA LEU A 109 5.22 -2.35 23.54
C LEU A 109 6.18 -2.36 24.74
N LYS A 110 5.79 -2.95 25.87
CA LYS A 110 6.65 -3.07 27.05
C LYS A 110 7.86 -3.98 26.81
N ASP A 111 7.76 -4.94 25.91
CA ASP A 111 8.84 -5.87 25.61
C ASP A 111 9.97 -5.23 24.80
N GLY A 112 9.80 -3.97 24.39
CA GLY A 112 10.77 -3.23 23.57
C GLY A 112 10.71 -3.63 22.10
N GLY A 113 11.82 -3.37 21.38
CA GLY A 113 11.90 -3.63 19.95
C GLY A 113 11.56 -2.41 19.09
N CYS A 114 11.09 -2.64 17.88
CA CYS A 114 10.69 -1.59 16.94
C CYS A 114 9.20 -1.76 16.59
N ALA A 115 8.42 -0.72 16.81
CA ALA A 115 7.00 -0.72 16.49
C ALA A 115 6.62 0.44 15.55
N GLY A 116 5.86 0.13 14.50
CA GLY A 116 5.20 1.12 13.65
C GLY A 116 3.71 1.14 13.93
N ILE A 117 3.15 2.32 14.24
CA ILE A 117 1.75 2.49 14.60
C ILE A 117 1.12 3.46 13.62
N ILE A 118 0.16 2.96 12.84
CA ILE A 118 -0.52 3.73 11.79
C ILE A 118 -1.95 4.01 12.24
N LEU A 119 -2.32 5.28 12.25
CA LEU A 119 -3.61 5.75 12.71
C LEU A 119 -4.33 6.54 11.60
N ASN A 120 -5.65 6.50 11.60
CA ASN A 120 -6.46 7.04 10.50
C ASN A 120 -6.50 8.58 10.45
N THR A 121 -6.22 9.27 11.57
CA THR A 121 -6.25 10.73 11.62
C THR A 121 -5.03 11.29 12.34
N VAL A 122 -4.66 12.51 11.97
CA VAL A 122 -3.54 13.23 12.60
C VAL A 122 -3.79 13.44 14.10
N ALA A 123 -5.01 13.83 14.50
CA ALA A 123 -5.34 14.04 15.91
C ALA A 123 -5.13 12.75 16.73
N ARG A 124 -5.60 11.59 16.24
CA ARG A 124 -5.36 10.31 16.93
C ARG A 124 -3.88 9.95 16.99
N ALA A 125 -3.11 10.26 15.93
CA ALA A 125 -1.68 10.01 15.93
C ALA A 125 -0.96 10.88 16.97
N GLN A 126 -1.36 12.14 17.12
CA GLN A 126 -0.81 13.04 18.12
C GLN A 126 -1.18 12.62 19.54
N ASP A 127 -2.45 12.30 19.80
CA ASP A 127 -2.91 11.82 21.11
C ASP A 127 -2.22 10.50 21.51
N PHE A 128 -2.04 9.59 20.56
CA PHE A 128 -1.38 8.33 20.82
C PHE A 128 0.13 8.52 21.05
N ALA A 129 0.79 9.38 20.29
CA ALA A 129 2.19 9.72 20.49
C ALA A 129 2.44 10.30 21.87
N GLN A 130 1.55 11.19 22.36
CA GLN A 130 1.66 11.73 23.70
C GLN A 130 1.54 10.63 24.78
N LYS A 131 0.59 9.70 24.63
CA LYS A 131 0.47 8.54 25.54
C LYS A 131 1.73 7.67 25.54
N ILE A 132 2.34 7.45 24.39
CA ILE A 132 3.60 6.68 24.30
C ILE A 132 4.70 7.36 25.10
N VAL A 133 4.89 8.66 24.95
CA VAL A 133 5.92 9.42 25.69
C VAL A 133 5.68 9.34 27.20
N GLU A 134 4.44 9.39 27.65
CA GLU A 134 4.08 9.29 29.07
C GLU A 134 4.28 7.88 29.65
N CYS A 135 3.91 6.84 28.88
CA CYS A 135 3.96 5.44 29.35
C CYS A 135 5.33 4.77 29.15
N PHE A 136 6.10 5.21 28.17
CA PHE A 136 7.37 4.60 27.77
C PHE A 136 8.47 5.65 27.60
N PRO A 137 8.86 6.35 28.69
CA PRO A 137 9.85 7.43 28.60
C PRO A 137 11.24 6.93 28.19
N GLU A 138 11.51 5.62 28.29
CA GLU A 138 12.75 4.99 27.84
C GLU A 138 12.75 4.66 26.35
N CYS A 139 11.62 4.75 25.67
CA CYS A 139 11.51 4.52 24.23
C CYS A 139 11.72 5.81 23.45
N GLU A 140 12.43 5.70 22.36
CA GLU A 140 12.53 6.79 21.41
C GLU A 140 11.31 6.79 20.50
N MET A 141 10.62 7.93 20.39
CA MET A 141 9.41 8.08 19.61
C MET A 141 9.65 9.04 18.44
N ILE A 142 9.29 8.60 17.24
CA ILE A 142 9.28 9.41 16.02
C ILE A 142 7.84 9.53 15.54
N GLN A 143 7.39 10.76 15.31
CA GLN A 143 6.04 11.03 14.79
C GLN A 143 6.10 11.53 13.35
N MET A 144 5.18 11.02 12.48
CA MET A 144 5.08 11.43 11.09
C MET A 144 3.63 11.50 10.61
N HIS A 145 3.22 12.67 10.11
CA HIS A 145 1.88 12.89 9.53
C HIS A 145 1.89 14.05 8.53
N SER A 146 0.78 14.25 7.83
CA SER A 146 0.66 15.22 6.73
C SER A 146 0.74 16.70 7.14
N GLN A 147 0.63 17.02 8.43
CA GLN A 147 0.73 18.41 8.91
C GLN A 147 2.16 18.93 9.11
N PHE A 148 3.16 18.05 9.03
CA PHE A 148 4.54 18.53 8.99
C PHE A 148 4.83 19.28 7.69
N ILE A 149 5.60 20.35 7.76
CA ILE A 149 6.06 21.07 6.56
C ILE A 149 7.03 20.17 5.77
N ILE A 150 7.20 20.45 4.49
CA ILE A 150 7.93 19.58 3.56
C ILE A 150 9.38 19.33 4.01
N SER A 151 10.06 20.36 4.52
CA SER A 151 11.43 20.25 5.04
C SER A 151 11.54 19.28 6.21
N ASP A 152 10.68 19.44 7.21
CA ASP A 152 10.68 18.63 8.42
C ASP A 152 10.27 17.19 8.10
N ARG A 153 9.30 17.02 7.20
CA ARG A 153 8.88 15.71 6.72
C ARG A 153 10.05 14.95 6.08
N ALA A 154 10.81 15.58 5.20
CA ALA A 154 11.97 14.98 4.55
C ALA A 154 13.08 14.61 5.55
N GLU A 155 13.22 15.36 6.63
CA GLU A 155 14.17 15.05 7.70
C GLU A 155 13.69 13.87 8.55
N ILE A 156 12.43 13.83 8.93
CA ILE A 156 11.80 12.73 9.66
C ILE A 156 11.86 11.44 8.84
N GLU A 157 11.52 11.47 7.54
CA GLU A 157 11.63 10.31 6.64
C GLU A 157 13.06 9.76 6.61
N ARG A 158 14.04 10.64 6.49
CA ARG A 158 15.45 10.26 6.47
C ARG A 158 15.87 9.60 7.79
N GLU A 159 15.41 10.11 8.92
CA GLU A 159 15.68 9.52 10.22
C GLU A 159 14.98 8.16 10.39
N ILE A 160 13.72 8.03 9.97
CA ILE A 160 12.99 6.75 9.96
C ILE A 160 13.74 5.72 9.10
N LEU A 161 14.15 6.08 7.89
CA LEU A 161 14.88 5.17 7.00
C LEU A 161 16.24 4.76 7.57
N LYS A 162 16.93 5.66 8.26
CA LYS A 162 18.20 5.37 8.94
C LYS A 162 18.00 4.41 10.10
N ARG A 163 16.96 4.61 10.92
CA ARG A 163 16.71 3.87 12.16
C ARG A 163 15.96 2.56 11.95
N ALA A 164 14.95 2.53 11.10
CA ALA A 164 14.07 1.39 10.87
C ALA A 164 14.15 0.81 9.45
N GLY A 165 14.86 1.45 8.53
CA GLY A 165 14.98 1.02 7.15
C GLY A 165 15.71 -0.33 6.99
N LYS A 166 15.70 -0.83 5.75
CA LYS A 166 16.25 -2.17 5.39
C LYS A 166 17.68 -2.43 5.88
N ASN A 167 18.50 -1.40 5.95
CA ASN A 167 19.91 -1.50 6.32
C ASN A 167 20.16 -1.18 7.80
N SER A 168 19.14 -0.96 8.62
CA SER A 168 19.29 -0.64 10.04
C SER A 168 19.64 -1.89 10.86
N THR A 169 20.40 -1.69 11.93
CA THR A 169 20.80 -2.76 12.86
C THR A 169 19.74 -2.99 13.94
N SER A 170 19.83 -4.14 14.62
CA SER A 170 18.93 -4.43 15.76
C SER A 170 19.08 -3.42 16.91
N GLU A 171 20.28 -2.88 17.13
CA GLU A 171 20.50 -1.84 18.14
C GLU A 171 19.81 -0.53 17.80
N GLN A 172 19.84 -0.12 16.53
CA GLN A 172 19.15 1.08 16.04
C GLN A 172 17.63 0.98 16.15
N ARG A 173 17.08 -0.24 16.08
CA ARG A 173 15.64 -0.53 16.18
C ARG A 173 15.17 -0.76 17.61
N ASN A 174 16.09 -0.91 18.57
CA ASN A 174 15.71 -1.21 19.94
C ASN A 174 15.02 -0.02 20.59
N LYS A 175 13.86 -0.28 21.22
CA LYS A 175 13.03 0.73 21.89
C LYS A 175 12.64 1.90 20.98
N LEU A 176 12.38 1.64 19.70
CA LEU A 176 11.97 2.63 18.71
C LEU A 176 10.48 2.47 18.40
N ILE A 177 9.70 3.52 18.62
CA ILE A 177 8.28 3.57 18.30
C ILE A 177 8.04 4.68 17.27
N ILE A 178 7.47 4.33 16.13
CA ILE A 178 7.13 5.26 15.06
C ILE A 178 5.62 5.36 14.99
N VAL A 179 5.09 6.56 15.18
CA VAL A 179 3.65 6.82 15.17
C VAL A 179 3.30 7.76 14.01
N GLY A 180 2.30 7.40 13.22
CA GLY A 180 1.90 8.27 12.13
C GLY A 180 0.55 7.91 11.50
N THR A 181 0.32 8.49 10.35
CA THR A 181 -0.85 8.22 9.51
C THR A 181 -0.42 7.45 8.26
N GLN A 182 -1.29 7.27 7.27
CA GLN A 182 -0.99 6.62 5.99
C GLN A 182 0.29 7.10 5.29
N VAL A 183 0.81 8.26 5.67
CA VAL A 183 2.09 8.78 5.17
C VAL A 183 3.27 7.85 5.48
N LEU A 184 3.15 6.98 6.49
CA LEU A 184 4.16 5.97 6.84
C LEU A 184 4.12 4.73 5.92
N GLU A 185 3.08 4.55 5.12
CA GLU A 185 2.91 3.40 4.22
C GLU A 185 3.63 3.59 2.88
N GLN A 186 4.07 4.79 2.57
CA GLN A 186 4.78 5.17 1.34
C GLN A 186 6.29 5.05 1.52
#